data_0b48e4dc3f79b2a32e1423a2e794b276
#
_entry.id   0b48e4dc3f79b2a32e1423a2e794b276
#
_cell.length_a   1.000
_cell.length_b   1.000
_cell.length_c   1.000
_cell.angle_alpha   90.00
_cell.angle_beta   90.00
_cell.angle_gamma   90.00
#
_symmetry.space_group_name_H-M   'P 1'
#
loop_
_entity.id
_entity.type
_entity.pdbx_description
1 polymer ?
#
loop_
_entity_poly.entity_id
_entity_poly.type
_entity_poly.pdbx_seq_one_letter_code
_entity_poly.pdbx_strand_id
1 'polypeptide(L)'
;VTWGGVIKLGQSDEEYRFEATYNVAPPSVVISPTKMNVLYRGVDNPLDIGVPGVDPSKIKVTGPGVRQVKPGQYVADVTKVSQREMKISVAVQDDEGNFKNMGSKEFRIKRVPEAQGSLLGQRETLRSASFIKSGTVQADLKDFAFDLDLTVVSFEIIIPGFPPSKVQGNRLPGNVKQLIDQVK
;
A
#
# COMPACT_ATOMS: atom_id res chain seq x y z
N VAL A 1 1.24 33.43 -12.00
CA VAL A 1 1.27 34.91 -11.99
C VAL A 1 2.14 35.37 -13.15
N THR A 2 1.55 36.20 -13.99
CA THR A 2 2.28 36.84 -15.09
C THR A 2 2.64 38.26 -14.65
N TRP A 3 3.85 38.70 -14.90
CA TRP A 3 4.32 40.04 -14.69
C TRP A 3 5.14 40.50 -15.87
N GLY A 4 5.10 41.74 -16.17
CA GLY A 4 5.81 42.31 -17.29
C GLY A 4 6.15 43.79 -17.06
N GLY A 5 6.94 44.30 -17.95
CA GLY A 5 7.39 45.70 -17.90
C GLY A 5 7.87 46.21 -19.24
N VAL A 6 8.26 47.46 -19.25
CA VAL A 6 8.84 48.13 -20.41
C VAL A 6 10.21 48.64 -20.02
N ILE A 7 11.22 48.30 -20.79
CA ILE A 7 12.59 48.82 -20.65
C ILE A 7 12.77 49.93 -21.72
N LYS A 8 13.13 51.13 -21.27
CA LYS A 8 13.58 52.21 -22.17
C LYS A 8 15.08 52.38 -22.08
N LEU A 9 15.72 52.42 -23.22
CA LEU A 9 17.14 52.75 -23.30
C LEU A 9 17.29 54.28 -23.20
N GLY A 10 18.14 54.74 -22.29
CA GLY A 10 18.19 56.14 -21.81
C GLY A 10 18.46 57.23 -22.82
N GLN A 11 18.66 56.94 -24.12
CA GLN A 11 18.84 57.90 -25.22
C GLN A 11 18.04 57.54 -26.48
N SER A 12 17.18 56.56 -26.44
CA SER A 12 16.30 56.22 -27.55
C SER A 12 14.85 56.13 -27.07
N ASP A 13 13.90 56.51 -27.93
CA ASP A 13 12.47 56.36 -27.67
C ASP A 13 12.01 54.90 -27.89
N GLU A 14 12.92 53.97 -28.08
CA GLU A 14 12.56 52.53 -28.25
C GLU A 14 12.19 51.89 -26.92
N GLU A 15 11.03 51.30 -26.91
CA GLU A 15 10.47 50.56 -25.78
C GLU A 15 10.57 49.05 -26.04
N TYR A 16 11.21 48.32 -25.14
CA TYR A 16 11.26 46.87 -25.15
C TYR A 16 10.33 46.34 -24.08
N ARG A 17 9.26 45.69 -24.51
CA ARG A 17 8.31 45.01 -23.61
C ARG A 17 8.82 43.61 -23.31
N PHE A 18 8.76 43.24 -22.03
CA PHE A 18 9.01 41.85 -21.60
C PHE A 18 7.86 41.35 -20.73
N GLU A 19 7.64 40.07 -20.83
CA GLU A 19 6.66 39.34 -20.00
C GLU A 19 7.30 38.07 -19.47
N ALA A 20 7.09 37.79 -18.18
CA ALA A 20 7.54 36.58 -17.56
C ALA A 20 6.39 35.96 -16.73
N THR A 21 6.27 34.66 -16.78
CA THR A 21 5.25 33.93 -16.04
C THR A 21 5.91 32.98 -15.05
N TYR A 22 5.44 32.99 -13.81
CA TYR A 22 5.82 31.98 -12.82
C TYR A 22 4.59 31.43 -12.11
N ASN A 23 4.68 30.17 -11.78
CA ASN A 23 3.62 29.48 -11.06
C ASN A 23 3.79 29.71 -9.56
N VAL A 24 2.75 30.23 -8.92
CA VAL A 24 2.66 30.31 -7.47
C VAL A 24 1.90 29.09 -7.00
N ALA A 25 2.57 28.15 -6.34
CA ALA A 25 1.89 27.06 -5.69
C ALA A 25 1.17 27.56 -4.43
N PRO A 26 -0.08 27.15 -4.19
CA PRO A 26 -0.76 27.47 -2.95
C PRO A 26 0.00 26.84 -1.76
N PRO A 27 -0.01 27.46 -0.59
CA PRO A 27 0.55 26.84 0.61
C PRO A 27 -0.16 25.51 0.86
N SER A 28 0.60 24.42 0.94
CA SER A 28 0.07 23.10 1.25
C SER A 28 0.43 22.69 2.67
N VAL A 29 -0.54 22.20 3.41
CA VAL A 29 -0.33 21.62 4.73
C VAL A 29 -0.20 20.12 4.55
N VAL A 30 0.93 19.55 4.98
CA VAL A 30 1.12 18.10 5.05
C VAL A 30 0.77 17.64 6.45
N ILE A 31 -0.36 16.97 6.60
CA ILE A 31 -0.76 16.31 7.85
C ILE A 31 -0.41 14.84 7.71
N SER A 32 0.48 14.36 8.56
CA SER A 32 0.91 12.96 8.54
C SER A 32 0.79 12.35 9.93
N PRO A 33 -0.13 11.39 10.14
CA PRO A 33 -0.23 10.68 11.41
C PRO A 33 1.00 9.78 11.58
N THR A 34 1.91 10.18 12.46
CA THR A 34 3.22 9.52 12.64
C THR A 34 3.11 8.06 13.09
N LYS A 35 2.02 7.70 13.79
CA LYS A 35 1.74 6.31 14.18
C LYS A 35 1.26 5.43 13.02
N MET A 36 0.89 6.01 11.88
CA MET A 36 0.43 5.31 10.68
C MET A 36 1.54 5.04 9.65
N ASN A 37 2.79 5.46 9.94
CA ASN A 37 3.93 5.17 9.06
C ASN A 37 4.31 3.68 9.21
N VAL A 38 3.58 2.82 8.54
CA VAL A 38 3.77 1.36 8.58
C VAL A 38 3.86 0.83 7.17
N LEU A 39 4.82 -0.05 6.94
CA LEU A 39 4.97 -0.85 5.74
C LEU A 39 4.81 -2.31 6.11
N TYR A 40 4.20 -3.11 5.23
CA TYR A 40 3.95 -4.51 5.46
C TYR A 40 4.83 -5.40 4.58
N ARG A 41 5.39 -6.46 5.18
CA ARG A 41 6.16 -7.48 4.45
C ARG A 41 5.23 -8.38 3.65
N GLY A 42 5.68 -8.78 2.46
CA GLY A 42 4.93 -9.70 1.60
C GLY A 42 3.87 -9.03 0.73
N VAL A 43 3.80 -7.69 0.77
CA VAL A 43 2.94 -6.89 -0.09
C VAL A 43 3.67 -5.69 -0.65
N ASP A 44 3.26 -5.22 -1.79
CA ASP A 44 3.69 -3.95 -2.35
C ASP A 44 3.05 -2.81 -1.53
N ASN A 45 3.87 -1.92 -0.98
CA ASN A 45 3.41 -0.77 -0.22
C ASN A 45 3.48 0.47 -1.12
N PRO A 46 2.36 0.99 -1.64
CA PRO A 46 2.34 2.17 -2.47
C PRO A 46 2.66 3.43 -1.67
N LEU A 47 3.44 4.33 -2.26
CA LEU A 47 3.86 5.60 -1.66
C LEU A 47 3.71 6.71 -2.70
N ASP A 48 2.99 7.76 -2.36
CA ASP A 48 2.96 9.00 -3.11
C ASP A 48 3.90 10.00 -2.44
N ILE A 49 4.92 10.42 -3.18
CA ILE A 49 5.97 11.30 -2.66
C ILE A 49 6.12 12.50 -3.59
N GLY A 50 5.90 13.68 -3.04
CA GLY A 50 6.03 14.94 -3.75
C GLY A 50 6.72 16.00 -2.90
N VAL A 51 7.36 16.95 -3.57
CA VAL A 51 7.91 18.16 -2.95
C VAL A 51 7.19 19.35 -3.57
N PRO A 52 6.53 20.20 -2.77
CA PRO A 52 5.80 21.35 -3.30
C PRO A 52 6.68 22.25 -4.19
N GLY A 53 6.18 22.60 -5.38
CA GLY A 53 6.88 23.44 -6.32
C GLY A 53 8.01 22.76 -7.12
N VAL A 54 8.16 21.43 -7.00
CA VAL A 54 9.18 20.66 -7.71
C VAL A 54 8.54 19.69 -8.67
N ASP A 55 9.07 19.61 -9.89
CA ASP A 55 8.65 18.59 -10.85
C ASP A 55 8.97 17.19 -10.30
N PRO A 56 8.01 16.26 -10.30
CA PRO A 56 8.22 14.89 -9.81
C PRO A 56 9.38 14.14 -10.48
N SER A 57 9.76 14.50 -11.70
CA SER A 57 10.91 13.92 -12.42
C SER A 57 12.26 14.31 -11.81
N LYS A 58 12.33 15.43 -11.11
CA LYS A 58 13.52 15.91 -10.38
C LYS A 58 13.64 15.34 -8.97
N ILE A 59 12.67 14.53 -8.53
CA ILE A 59 12.63 13.95 -7.17
C ILE A 59 13.28 12.57 -7.18
N LYS A 60 14.28 12.39 -6.34
CA LYS A 60 14.94 11.11 -6.08
C LYS A 60 14.56 10.62 -4.67
N VAL A 61 13.98 9.42 -4.63
CA VAL A 61 13.64 8.75 -3.38
C VAL A 61 14.56 7.57 -3.17
N THR A 62 15.08 7.42 -1.96
CA THR A 62 15.99 6.34 -1.59
C THR A 62 15.54 5.67 -0.30
N GLY A 63 15.56 4.35 -0.28
CA GLY A 63 15.23 3.50 0.87
C GLY A 63 15.34 2.02 0.52
N PRO A 64 15.56 1.13 1.48
CA PRO A 64 15.61 -0.31 1.22
C PRO A 64 14.32 -0.81 0.57
N GLY A 65 14.43 -1.46 -0.60
CA GLY A 65 13.28 -2.00 -1.33
C GLY A 65 12.35 -0.96 -1.99
N VAL A 66 12.71 0.33 -1.97
CA VAL A 66 11.93 1.39 -2.63
C VAL A 66 12.28 1.44 -4.12
N ARG A 67 11.27 1.41 -4.97
CA ARG A 67 11.39 1.59 -6.42
C ARG A 67 10.37 2.60 -6.93
N GLN A 68 10.73 3.35 -7.93
CA GLN A 68 9.83 4.27 -8.62
C GLN A 68 8.98 3.49 -9.65
N VAL A 69 7.69 3.74 -9.67
CA VAL A 69 6.75 3.19 -10.65
C VAL A 69 6.43 4.23 -11.73
N LYS A 70 6.14 5.45 -11.29
CA LYS A 70 5.92 6.62 -12.14
C LYS A 70 6.47 7.86 -11.41
N PRO A 71 6.65 8.99 -12.08
CA PRO A 71 7.00 10.24 -11.42
C PRO A 71 6.04 10.55 -10.27
N GLY A 72 6.58 10.73 -9.05
CA GLY A 72 5.81 10.93 -7.83
C GLY A 72 5.23 9.67 -7.17
N GLN A 73 5.21 8.54 -7.86
CA GLN A 73 4.67 7.29 -7.37
C GLN A 73 5.76 6.23 -7.17
N TYR A 74 5.80 5.66 -5.99
CA TYR A 74 6.80 4.68 -5.58
C TYR A 74 6.12 3.47 -4.94
N VAL A 75 6.85 2.37 -4.88
CA VAL A 75 6.45 1.17 -4.15
C VAL A 75 7.62 0.75 -3.27
N ALA A 76 7.33 0.42 -2.02
CA ALA A 76 8.29 -0.19 -1.11
C ALA A 76 7.98 -1.68 -0.93
N ASP A 77 8.84 -2.53 -1.48
CA ASP A 77 8.87 -3.97 -1.17
C ASP A 77 9.84 -4.22 -0.02
N VAL A 78 9.30 -4.41 1.17
CA VAL A 78 10.08 -4.62 2.40
C VAL A 78 10.19 -6.11 2.79
N THR A 79 9.86 -7.02 1.88
CA THR A 79 9.88 -8.48 2.14
C THR A 79 11.25 -8.96 2.60
N LYS A 80 12.31 -8.46 1.97
CA LYS A 80 13.70 -8.82 2.28
C LYS A 80 14.37 -7.91 3.32
N VAL A 81 13.69 -6.89 3.81
CA VAL A 81 14.24 -5.97 4.81
C VAL A 81 14.16 -6.64 6.18
N SER A 82 15.30 -6.96 6.80
CA SER A 82 15.36 -7.66 8.10
C SER A 82 14.99 -6.76 9.29
N GLN A 83 15.26 -5.48 9.18
CA GLN A 83 15.03 -4.49 10.23
C GLN A 83 13.53 -4.32 10.51
N ARG A 84 13.19 -3.85 11.72
CA ARG A 84 11.82 -3.50 12.12
C ARG A 84 11.40 -2.10 11.69
N GLU A 85 12.36 -1.29 11.30
CA GLU A 85 12.18 0.09 10.89
C GLU A 85 13.10 0.39 9.71
N MET A 86 12.68 1.29 8.85
CA MET A 86 13.49 1.78 7.74
C MET A 86 13.25 3.26 7.52
N LYS A 87 14.25 3.91 6.96
CA LYS A 87 14.19 5.33 6.58
C LYS A 87 14.07 5.46 5.07
N ILE A 88 13.13 6.30 4.65
CA ILE A 88 12.99 6.73 3.26
C ILE A 88 13.43 8.18 3.20
N SER A 89 14.38 8.49 2.33
CA SER A 89 14.95 9.81 2.14
C SER A 89 14.56 10.38 0.78
N VAL A 90 14.31 11.67 0.73
CA VAL A 90 13.91 12.41 -0.46
C VAL A 90 14.94 13.46 -0.78
N ALA A 91 15.41 13.51 -2.01
CA ALA A 91 16.30 14.53 -2.53
C ALA A 91 15.74 15.13 -3.82
N VAL A 92 16.06 16.37 -4.08
CA VAL A 92 15.66 17.12 -5.28
C VAL A 92 16.90 17.47 -6.07
N GLN A 93 16.82 17.26 -7.38
CA GLN A 93 17.87 17.67 -8.30
C GLN A 93 17.74 19.17 -8.59
N ASP A 94 18.83 19.92 -8.39
CA ASP A 94 18.93 21.31 -8.78
C ASP A 94 19.21 21.47 -10.29
N ASP A 95 19.27 22.71 -10.77
CA ASP A 95 19.48 22.98 -12.19
C ASP A 95 20.93 22.68 -12.63
N GLU A 96 21.87 22.52 -11.69
CA GLU A 96 23.25 22.09 -11.92
C GLU A 96 23.39 20.56 -11.96
N GLY A 97 22.32 19.83 -11.68
CA GLY A 97 22.30 18.35 -11.65
C GLY A 97 22.66 17.74 -10.29
N ASN A 98 22.95 18.54 -9.26
CA ASN A 98 23.27 18.07 -7.92
C ASN A 98 22.00 17.70 -7.15
N PHE A 99 22.10 16.75 -6.23
CA PHE A 99 20.99 16.35 -5.38
C PHE A 99 21.07 16.99 -4.00
N LYS A 100 20.04 17.79 -3.66
CA LYS A 100 19.87 18.38 -2.34
C LYS A 100 18.90 17.56 -1.54
N ASN A 101 19.32 17.12 -0.35
CA ASN A 101 18.44 16.37 0.57
C ASN A 101 17.33 17.29 1.11
N MET A 102 16.08 16.87 0.94
CA MET A 102 14.88 17.58 1.41
C MET A 102 14.33 17.01 2.72
N GLY A 103 14.83 15.85 3.14
CA GLY A 103 14.43 15.22 4.39
C GLY A 103 14.28 13.72 4.28
N SER A 104 13.88 13.13 5.39
CA SER A 104 13.64 11.68 5.48
C SER A 104 12.52 11.38 6.46
N LYS A 105 11.86 10.23 6.27
CA LYS A 105 10.80 9.75 7.13
C LYS A 105 11.06 8.31 7.51
N GLU A 106 10.79 7.99 8.77
CA GLU A 106 10.94 6.65 9.32
C GLU A 106 9.62 5.88 9.25
N PHE A 107 9.70 4.63 8.84
CA PHE A 107 8.59 3.70 8.70
C PHE A 107 8.87 2.44 9.51
N ARG A 108 7.85 1.98 10.24
CA ARG A 108 7.88 0.68 10.92
C ARG A 108 7.50 -0.42 9.94
N ILE A 109 8.22 -1.54 10.02
CA ILE A 109 7.95 -2.71 9.19
C ILE A 109 7.20 -3.74 10.03
N LYS A 110 6.01 -4.13 9.59
CA LYS A 110 5.18 -5.16 10.21
C LYS A 110 4.98 -6.36 9.28
N ARG A 111 4.59 -7.47 9.85
CA ARG A 111 4.04 -8.60 9.08
C ARG A 111 2.58 -8.32 8.75
N VAL A 112 2.11 -8.87 7.64
CA VAL A 112 0.67 -8.96 7.37
C VAL A 112 0.01 -9.72 8.54
N PRO A 113 -1.14 -9.27 9.03
CA PRO A 113 -1.89 -10.01 10.06
C PRO A 113 -2.16 -11.45 9.66
N GLU A 114 -2.41 -12.31 10.64
CA GLU A 114 -2.81 -13.68 10.36
C GLU A 114 -4.20 -13.71 9.72
N ALA A 115 -4.32 -14.48 8.65
CA ALA A 115 -5.58 -14.69 7.99
C ALA A 115 -6.52 -15.50 8.89
N GLN A 116 -7.79 -15.16 8.89
CA GLN A 116 -8.82 -15.85 9.62
C GLN A 116 -9.72 -16.64 8.66
N GLY A 117 -9.93 -17.91 8.97
CA GLY A 117 -10.84 -18.76 8.23
C GLY A 117 -12.31 -18.44 8.52
N SER A 118 -13.15 -18.55 7.52
CA SER A 118 -14.60 -18.43 7.63
C SER A 118 -15.30 -19.44 6.71
N LEU A 119 -16.50 -19.82 7.06
CA LEU A 119 -17.37 -20.61 6.18
C LEU A 119 -18.42 -19.68 5.58
N LEU A 120 -18.34 -19.45 4.27
CA LEU A 120 -19.19 -18.47 3.57
C LEU A 120 -19.18 -17.08 4.25
N GLY A 121 -18.01 -16.61 4.67
CA GLY A 121 -17.84 -15.32 5.34
C GLY A 121 -18.29 -15.29 6.80
N GLN A 122 -18.69 -16.43 7.40
CA GLN A 122 -19.14 -16.51 8.77
C GLN A 122 -18.19 -17.32 9.64
N ARG A 123 -17.85 -16.82 10.82
CA ARG A 123 -16.84 -17.39 11.71
C ARG A 123 -17.43 -18.14 12.90
N GLU A 124 -18.46 -17.60 13.50
CA GLU A 124 -19.05 -18.15 14.72
C GLU A 124 -20.56 -18.20 14.59
N THR A 125 -21.11 -19.37 14.29
CA THR A 125 -22.57 -19.51 14.27
C THR A 125 -22.97 -20.97 14.23
N LEU A 126 -24.05 -21.29 14.92
CA LEU A 126 -24.76 -22.54 14.73
C LEU A 126 -25.44 -22.53 13.36
N ARG A 127 -25.14 -23.53 12.53
CA ARG A 127 -25.70 -23.66 11.18
C ARG A 127 -26.21 -25.08 10.94
N SER A 128 -27.15 -25.18 10.02
CA SER A 128 -27.67 -26.50 9.60
C SER A 128 -26.56 -27.29 8.88
N ALA A 129 -26.66 -28.62 8.96
CA ALA A 129 -25.76 -29.52 8.26
C ALA A 129 -25.73 -29.25 6.74
N SER A 130 -26.84 -28.89 6.13
CA SER A 130 -26.92 -28.54 4.70
C SER A 130 -26.11 -27.30 4.38
N PHE A 131 -26.13 -26.26 5.22
CA PHE A 131 -25.33 -25.06 5.06
C PHE A 131 -23.84 -25.40 5.13
N ILE A 132 -23.42 -26.16 6.12
CA ILE A 132 -22.02 -26.58 6.28
C ILE A 132 -21.54 -27.38 5.07
N LYS A 133 -22.32 -28.35 4.60
CA LYS A 133 -22.00 -29.23 3.47
C LYS A 133 -21.88 -28.48 2.13
N SER A 134 -22.66 -27.42 1.93
CA SER A 134 -22.63 -26.61 0.72
C SER A 134 -21.58 -25.49 0.79
N GLY A 135 -21.09 -25.19 1.98
CA GLY A 135 -20.21 -24.04 2.23
C GLY A 135 -18.83 -24.16 1.59
N THR A 136 -18.26 -23.01 1.32
CA THR A 136 -16.85 -22.85 0.91
C THR A 136 -16.10 -22.17 2.03
N VAL A 137 -14.98 -22.75 2.40
CA VAL A 137 -14.05 -22.14 3.37
C VAL A 137 -13.31 -21.01 2.67
N GLN A 138 -13.31 -19.85 3.28
CA GLN A 138 -12.64 -18.64 2.83
C GLN A 138 -11.64 -18.21 3.89
N ALA A 139 -10.62 -17.47 3.47
CA ALA A 139 -9.67 -16.83 4.36
C ALA A 139 -9.69 -15.33 4.07
N ASP A 140 -9.75 -14.53 5.09
CA ASP A 140 -9.73 -13.08 4.97
C ASP A 140 -8.88 -12.45 6.09
N LEU A 141 -8.48 -11.19 5.86
CA LEU A 141 -7.71 -10.38 6.79
C LEU A 141 -8.64 -9.32 7.37
N LYS A 142 -9.00 -9.48 8.64
CA LYS A 142 -9.86 -8.52 9.30
C LYS A 142 -9.14 -7.18 9.46
N ASP A 143 -9.82 -6.09 9.09
CA ASP A 143 -9.34 -4.70 9.27
C ASP A 143 -7.98 -4.43 8.60
N PHE A 144 -7.68 -5.11 7.49
CA PHE A 144 -6.46 -4.91 6.72
C PHE A 144 -6.76 -4.17 5.42
N ALA A 145 -6.09 -3.02 5.23
CA ALA A 145 -6.41 -2.08 4.15
C ALA A 145 -5.87 -2.48 2.76
N PHE A 146 -5.07 -3.53 2.68
CA PHE A 146 -4.53 -4.01 1.40
C PHE A 146 -5.39 -5.14 0.85
N ASP A 147 -5.70 -5.06 -0.43
CA ASP A 147 -6.37 -6.14 -1.15
C ASP A 147 -5.38 -7.29 -1.38
N LEU A 148 -5.60 -8.40 -0.72
CA LEU A 148 -4.83 -9.63 -0.87
C LEU A 148 -5.74 -10.78 -1.23
N ASP A 149 -5.45 -11.40 -2.37
CA ASP A 149 -6.12 -12.64 -2.77
C ASP A 149 -5.59 -13.81 -1.95
N LEU A 150 -6.36 -14.22 -0.94
CA LEU A 150 -6.03 -15.36 -0.11
C LEU A 150 -6.68 -16.63 -0.66
N THR A 151 -5.86 -17.66 -0.86
CA THR A 151 -6.35 -18.97 -1.30
C THR A 151 -6.24 -19.98 -0.16
N VAL A 152 -7.33 -20.65 0.15
CA VAL A 152 -7.35 -21.75 1.12
C VAL A 152 -6.77 -23.00 0.46
N VAL A 153 -5.59 -23.41 0.86
CA VAL A 153 -4.90 -24.58 0.35
C VAL A 153 -5.39 -25.85 1.03
N SER A 154 -5.61 -25.79 2.34
CA SER A 154 -6.15 -26.88 3.15
C SER A 154 -6.77 -26.36 4.43
N PHE A 155 -7.67 -27.13 5.01
CA PHE A 155 -8.22 -26.88 6.33
C PHE A 155 -8.46 -28.20 7.06
N GLU A 156 -8.67 -28.13 8.35
CA GLU A 156 -9.04 -29.28 9.17
C GLU A 156 -10.48 -29.09 9.66
N ILE A 157 -11.26 -30.17 9.63
CA ILE A 157 -12.59 -30.19 10.20
C ILE A 157 -12.65 -31.23 11.31
N ILE A 158 -13.21 -30.83 12.44
CA ILE A 158 -13.46 -31.68 13.59
C ILE A 158 -14.98 -31.93 13.68
N ILE A 159 -15.36 -33.17 13.57
CA ILE A 159 -16.77 -33.61 13.66
C ILE A 159 -16.90 -34.43 14.95
N PRO A 160 -17.84 -34.10 15.85
CA PRO A 160 -18.02 -34.83 17.09
C PRO A 160 -18.26 -36.34 16.85
N GLY A 161 -17.49 -37.17 17.54
CA GLY A 161 -17.53 -38.63 17.38
C GLY A 161 -16.64 -39.22 16.28
N PHE A 162 -15.93 -38.38 15.53
CA PHE A 162 -15.03 -38.81 14.47
C PHE A 162 -13.64 -38.20 14.65
N PRO A 163 -12.56 -38.82 14.13
CA PRO A 163 -11.26 -38.25 14.14
C PRO A 163 -11.19 -36.99 13.22
N PRO A 164 -10.30 -36.02 13.53
CA PRO A 164 -10.12 -34.84 12.71
C PRO A 164 -9.80 -35.21 11.25
N SER A 165 -10.42 -34.53 10.30
CA SER A 165 -10.25 -34.76 8.87
C SER A 165 -9.57 -33.58 8.22
N LYS A 166 -8.38 -33.79 7.64
CA LYS A 166 -7.66 -32.79 6.85
C LYS A 166 -8.20 -32.80 5.42
N VAL A 167 -8.65 -31.64 4.97
CA VAL A 167 -9.24 -31.42 3.64
C VAL A 167 -8.31 -30.58 2.80
N GLN A 168 -8.06 -30.97 1.57
CA GLN A 168 -7.35 -30.19 0.57
C GLN A 168 -8.33 -29.29 -0.19
N GLY A 169 -7.87 -28.06 -0.48
CA GLY A 169 -8.70 -27.03 -1.10
C GLY A 169 -9.64 -26.35 -0.08
N ASN A 170 -10.72 -25.80 -0.57
CA ASN A 170 -11.62 -24.94 0.18
C ASN A 170 -13.06 -25.49 0.30
N ARG A 171 -13.32 -26.73 -0.12
CA ARG A 171 -14.64 -27.36 -0.09
C ARG A 171 -14.58 -28.73 0.58
N LEU A 172 -15.65 -29.09 1.26
CA LEU A 172 -15.78 -30.40 1.88
C LEU A 172 -15.95 -31.50 0.82
N PRO A 173 -15.12 -32.56 0.83
CA PRO A 173 -15.28 -33.71 -0.04
C PRO A 173 -16.46 -34.59 0.41
N GLY A 174 -16.95 -35.46 -0.48
CA GLY A 174 -18.13 -36.28 -0.27
C GLY A 174 -18.08 -37.16 0.98
N ASN A 175 -16.96 -37.80 1.25
CA ASN A 175 -16.75 -38.63 2.43
C ASN A 175 -16.95 -37.85 3.75
N VAL A 176 -16.43 -36.62 3.82
CA VAL A 176 -16.59 -35.77 5.01
C VAL A 176 -18.03 -35.27 5.15
N LYS A 177 -18.72 -35.00 4.03
CA LYS A 177 -20.15 -34.65 4.04
C LYS A 177 -21.00 -35.75 4.62
N GLN A 178 -20.68 -37.02 4.32
CA GLN A 178 -21.36 -38.18 4.88
C GLN A 178 -21.19 -38.32 6.40
N LEU A 179 -20.00 -37.97 6.93
CA LEU A 179 -19.77 -37.98 8.37
C LEU A 179 -20.64 -36.93 9.10
N ILE A 180 -20.83 -35.76 8.45
CA ILE A 180 -21.71 -34.70 9.01
C ILE A 180 -23.16 -35.21 9.14
N ASP A 181 -23.63 -36.05 8.19
CA ASP A 181 -24.98 -36.61 8.22
C ASP A 181 -25.18 -37.64 9.35
N GLN A 182 -24.09 -38.19 9.89
CA GLN A 182 -24.14 -39.18 10.97
C GLN A 182 -24.15 -38.53 12.38
N VAL A 183 -23.90 -37.23 12.47
CA VAL A 183 -23.98 -36.50 13.74
C VAL A 183 -25.45 -36.30 14.08
N LYS A 184 -25.88 -36.86 15.23
CA LYS A 184 -27.22 -36.74 15.76
C LYS A 184 -27.38 -35.49 16.63
#